data_708343ad4634cc6467fb4b3629aaa864
#
_entry.id   708343ad4634cc6467fb4b3629aaa864
#
_cell.length_a   1.000
_cell.length_b   1.000
_cell.length_c   1.000
_cell.angle_alpha   90.00
_cell.angle_beta   90.00
_cell.angle_gamma   90.00
#
_symmetry.space_group_name_H-M   'P 1'
#
loop_
_entity.id
_entity.type
_entity.pdbx_description
1 polymer ?
#
loop_
_entity_poly.entity_id
_entity_poly.type
_entity_poly.pdbx_seq_one_letter_code
_entity_poly.pdbx_strand_id
1 'polypeptide(L)'
;MFDFLKTIFGANIDVSELDYPDKTPFFIRDGYKIQILSWKKSQCVLLSPIDSSWRLPTLKKQLTKFQEICDFPCALCLENITSKQRRNLIESNIPFISPSQQVYLPFWGCSFLEKFKAETTVPDKMAPGTQLVFLYLYYLKTANATNLTQISKELSLSKATCTRAIDDLTASGLITCKAEGTNKWVT
;
A
#
# COMPACT_ATOMS: atom_id res chain seq x y z
N MET A 1 3.11 5.31 12.47
CA MET A 1 1.71 5.78 12.32
C MET A 1 1.57 7.26 12.68
N PHE A 2 2.00 7.67 13.87
CA PHE A 2 1.76 9.03 14.37
C PHE A 2 2.40 10.13 13.50
N ASP A 3 3.64 9.96 13.06
CA ASP A 3 4.32 10.95 12.20
C ASP A 3 3.64 11.11 10.83
N PHE A 4 3.15 10.01 10.27
CA PHE A 4 2.36 10.01 9.04
C PHE A 4 1.06 10.83 9.19
N LEU A 5 0.34 10.64 10.28
CA LEU A 5 -0.87 11.43 10.55
C LEU A 5 -0.56 12.91 10.78
N LYS A 6 0.54 13.24 11.46
CA LYS A 6 0.99 14.63 11.60
C LYS A 6 1.31 15.29 10.26
N THR A 7 1.88 14.55 9.33
CA THR A 7 2.16 15.06 7.98
C THR A 7 0.87 15.43 7.23
N ILE A 8 -0.20 14.65 7.41
CA ILE A 8 -1.48 14.86 6.72
C ILE A 8 -2.35 15.89 7.42
N PHE A 9 -2.51 15.80 8.74
CA PHE A 9 -3.47 16.59 9.51
C PHE A 9 -2.84 17.77 10.27
N GLY A 10 -1.51 17.88 10.25
CA GLY A 10 -0.75 18.88 10.98
C GLY A 10 -0.50 18.51 12.44
N ALA A 11 0.17 19.43 13.16
CA ALA A 11 0.61 19.19 14.55
C ALA A 11 -0.52 18.98 15.57
N ASN A 12 -1.75 19.37 15.23
CA ASN A 12 -2.90 19.33 16.14
C ASN A 12 -3.64 17.97 16.12
N ILE A 13 -2.98 16.92 15.67
CA ILE A 13 -3.51 15.56 15.74
C ILE A 13 -2.89 14.83 16.93
N ASP A 14 -3.70 14.12 17.66
CA ASP A 14 -3.28 13.29 18.78
C ASP A 14 -3.90 11.90 18.70
N VAL A 15 -3.14 10.90 19.16
CA VAL A 15 -3.58 9.49 19.23
C VAL A 15 -3.26 8.98 20.61
N SER A 16 -4.28 8.65 21.39
CA SER A 16 -4.14 8.08 22.72
C SER A 16 -4.84 6.73 22.83
N GLU A 17 -4.46 5.95 23.82
CA GLU A 17 -5.15 4.70 24.14
C GLU A 17 -6.53 5.01 24.70
N LEU A 18 -7.49 4.19 24.37
CA LEU A 18 -8.87 4.29 24.85
C LEU A 18 -9.23 3.00 25.57
N ASP A 19 -9.85 3.14 26.75
CA ASP A 19 -10.42 2.00 27.45
C ASP A 19 -11.63 1.48 26.69
N TYR A 20 -11.83 0.16 26.75
CA TYR A 20 -12.98 -0.45 26.06
C TYR A 20 -14.30 0.00 26.74
N PRO A 21 -15.29 0.47 25.95
CA PRO A 21 -16.63 0.73 26.46
C PRO A 21 -17.19 -0.49 27.22
N ASP A 22 -17.97 -0.28 28.27
CA ASP A 22 -18.44 -1.33 29.18
C ASP A 22 -19.17 -2.50 28.46
N LYS A 23 -19.88 -2.21 27.37
CA LYS A 23 -20.62 -3.19 26.58
C LYS A 23 -19.82 -3.77 25.40
N THR A 24 -18.50 -3.55 25.36
CA THR A 24 -17.67 -4.05 24.25
C THR A 24 -17.67 -5.57 24.21
N PRO A 25 -18.06 -6.18 23.07
CA PRO A 25 -18.04 -7.62 22.91
C PRO A 25 -16.64 -8.21 23.07
N PHE A 26 -16.58 -9.43 23.63
CA PHE A 26 -15.32 -10.12 23.90
C PHE A 26 -14.41 -10.24 22.68
N PHE A 27 -14.95 -10.54 21.50
CA PHE A 27 -14.18 -10.65 20.25
C PHE A 27 -13.55 -9.32 19.80
N ILE A 28 -14.06 -8.17 20.26
CA ILE A 28 -13.40 -6.87 20.04
C ILE A 28 -12.26 -6.68 21.03
N ARG A 29 -12.49 -6.99 22.31
CA ARG A 29 -11.46 -6.84 23.35
C ARG A 29 -10.23 -7.70 23.05
N ASP A 30 -10.42 -8.93 22.60
CA ASP A 30 -9.32 -9.85 22.31
C ASP A 30 -8.72 -9.68 20.92
N GLY A 31 -9.52 -9.16 19.95
CA GLY A 31 -9.12 -9.10 18.55
C GLY A 31 -8.60 -7.75 18.09
N TYR A 32 -8.78 -6.68 18.87
CA TYR A 32 -8.43 -5.33 18.45
C TYR A 32 -7.80 -4.52 19.58
N LYS A 33 -6.75 -3.77 19.25
CA LYS A 33 -6.31 -2.62 20.05
C LYS A 33 -7.18 -1.42 19.66
N ILE A 34 -7.71 -0.69 20.64
CA ILE A 34 -8.50 0.52 20.39
C ILE A 34 -7.74 1.77 20.83
N GLN A 35 -7.85 2.82 20.01
CA GLN A 35 -7.23 4.11 20.25
C GLN A 35 -8.21 5.19 19.84
N ILE A 36 -8.11 6.36 20.48
CA ILE A 36 -8.85 7.54 20.05
C ILE A 36 -7.92 8.46 19.26
N LEU A 37 -8.38 8.86 18.08
CA LEU A 37 -7.75 9.85 17.23
C LEU A 37 -8.48 11.17 17.40
N SER A 38 -7.78 12.18 17.86
CA SER A 38 -8.32 13.52 18.07
C SER A 38 -7.69 14.51 17.08
N TRP A 39 -8.52 15.24 16.36
CA TRP A 39 -8.08 16.29 15.45
C TRP A 39 -8.97 17.51 15.58
N LYS A 40 -8.41 18.64 16.07
CA LYS A 40 -9.17 19.85 16.41
C LYS A 40 -10.28 19.54 17.42
N LYS A 41 -11.54 19.71 17.01
CA LYS A 41 -12.74 19.41 17.82
C LYS A 41 -13.40 18.07 17.47
N SER A 42 -12.80 17.31 16.56
CA SER A 42 -13.35 16.04 16.06
C SER A 42 -12.57 14.87 16.62
N GLN A 43 -13.28 13.79 16.93
CA GLN A 43 -12.70 12.55 17.43
C GLN A 43 -13.21 11.36 16.63
N CYS A 44 -12.39 10.33 16.50
CA CYS A 44 -12.82 9.03 16.02
C CYS A 44 -12.06 7.92 16.73
N VAL A 45 -12.65 6.75 16.81
CA VAL A 45 -12.01 5.57 17.42
C VAL A 45 -11.40 4.71 16.33
N LEU A 46 -10.13 4.35 16.53
CA LEU A 46 -9.37 3.48 15.65
C LEU A 46 -9.37 2.05 16.22
N LEU A 47 -9.76 1.09 15.38
CA LEU A 47 -9.67 -0.34 15.67
C LEU A 47 -8.52 -0.94 14.87
N SER A 48 -7.46 -1.35 15.56
CA SER A 48 -6.31 -2.02 14.97
C SER A 48 -6.42 -3.52 15.24
N PRO A 49 -6.63 -4.38 14.22
CA PRO A 49 -6.62 -5.82 14.42
C PRO A 49 -5.28 -6.29 15.01
N ILE A 50 -5.31 -7.15 16.01
CA ILE A 50 -4.11 -7.75 16.60
C ILE A 50 -3.55 -8.81 15.65
N ASP A 51 -4.44 -9.57 14.98
CA ASP A 51 -4.05 -10.55 13.97
C ASP A 51 -4.03 -9.90 12.57
N SER A 52 -2.95 -10.14 11.81
CA SER A 52 -2.79 -9.67 10.44
C SER A 52 -3.61 -10.47 9.41
N SER A 53 -4.16 -11.64 9.78
CA SER A 53 -4.94 -12.54 8.91
C SER A 53 -6.43 -12.22 8.85
N TRP A 54 -6.79 -10.95 8.69
CA TRP A 54 -8.17 -10.51 8.65
C TRP A 54 -8.85 -10.73 7.28
N ARG A 55 -10.20 -10.84 7.30
CA ARG A 55 -11.04 -10.89 6.09
C ARG A 55 -12.01 -9.73 6.07
N LEU A 56 -12.18 -9.10 4.90
CA LEU A 56 -13.02 -7.91 4.74
C LEU A 56 -14.47 -8.08 5.26
N PRO A 57 -15.20 -9.18 4.97
CA PRO A 57 -16.56 -9.35 5.49
C PRO A 57 -16.62 -9.39 7.04
N THR A 58 -15.60 -10.00 7.66
CA THR A 58 -15.47 -10.07 9.13
C THR A 58 -15.21 -8.69 9.71
N LEU A 59 -14.24 -7.95 9.15
CA LEU A 59 -13.94 -6.57 9.58
C LEU A 59 -15.16 -5.66 9.48
N LYS A 60 -15.88 -5.72 8.34
CA LYS A 60 -17.09 -4.91 8.14
C LYS A 60 -18.13 -5.19 9.23
N LYS A 61 -18.44 -6.47 9.47
CA LYS A 61 -19.42 -6.88 10.50
C LYS A 61 -18.99 -6.45 11.91
N GLN A 62 -17.72 -6.59 12.22
CA GLN A 62 -17.17 -6.22 13.53
C GLN A 62 -17.15 -4.70 13.74
N LEU A 63 -16.74 -3.93 12.71
CA LEU A 63 -16.79 -2.47 12.76
C LEU A 63 -18.22 -1.95 12.95
N THR A 64 -19.20 -2.50 12.21
CA THR A 64 -20.62 -2.12 12.37
C THR A 64 -21.10 -2.37 13.78
N LYS A 65 -20.82 -3.55 14.34
CA LYS A 65 -21.21 -3.87 15.72
C LYS A 65 -20.53 -2.98 16.76
N PHE A 66 -19.27 -2.60 16.53
CA PHE A 66 -18.59 -1.70 17.44
C PHE A 66 -19.13 -0.27 17.32
N GLN A 67 -19.49 0.17 16.11
CA GLN A 67 -20.10 1.47 15.89
C GLN A 67 -21.46 1.64 16.61
N GLU A 68 -22.21 0.54 16.82
CA GLU A 68 -23.50 0.56 17.55
C GLU A 68 -23.33 0.86 19.05
N ILE A 69 -22.15 0.62 19.62
CA ILE A 69 -21.86 0.80 21.05
C ILE A 69 -20.90 1.95 21.34
N CYS A 70 -20.34 2.55 20.29
CA CYS A 70 -19.37 3.64 20.38
C CYS A 70 -20.03 4.95 19.97
N ASP A 71 -19.90 5.97 20.82
CA ASP A 71 -20.46 7.31 20.58
C ASP A 71 -19.69 8.11 19.50
N PHE A 72 -18.47 7.68 19.17
CA PHE A 72 -17.63 8.32 18.18
C PHE A 72 -17.63 7.54 16.86
N PRO A 73 -17.44 8.22 15.72
CA PRO A 73 -17.17 7.54 14.45
C PRO A 73 -16.00 6.58 14.59
N CYS A 74 -16.11 5.40 13.98
CA CYS A 74 -15.09 4.37 14.07
C CYS A 74 -14.38 4.16 12.72
N ALA A 75 -13.09 3.90 12.75
CA ALA A 75 -12.30 3.56 11.58
C ALA A 75 -11.35 2.40 11.89
N LEU A 76 -10.94 1.68 10.84
CA LEU A 76 -9.95 0.61 10.96
C LEU A 76 -8.54 1.18 10.80
N CYS A 77 -7.59 0.73 11.60
CA CYS A 77 -6.18 0.96 11.36
C CYS A 77 -5.55 -0.34 10.85
N LEU A 78 -5.16 -0.35 9.57
CA LEU A 78 -4.73 -1.56 8.86
C LEU A 78 -3.34 -1.38 8.30
N GLU A 79 -2.40 -2.18 8.73
CA GLU A 79 -1.06 -2.21 8.18
C GLU A 79 -0.99 -3.12 6.93
N ASN A 80 -0.10 -2.77 6.00
CA ASN A 80 0.25 -3.61 4.85
C ASN A 80 -0.93 -4.10 3.99
N ILE A 81 -1.87 -3.20 3.66
CA ILE A 81 -3.00 -3.54 2.79
C ILE A 81 -2.63 -3.48 1.30
N THR A 82 -3.09 -4.46 0.55
CA THR A 82 -2.92 -4.50 -0.91
C THR A 82 -3.82 -3.49 -1.63
N SER A 83 -3.47 -3.12 -2.87
CA SER A 83 -4.29 -2.21 -3.69
C SER A 83 -5.71 -2.74 -3.93
N LYS A 84 -5.89 -4.06 -4.01
CA LYS A 84 -7.21 -4.70 -4.13
C LYS A 84 -8.02 -4.55 -2.84
N GLN A 85 -7.41 -4.78 -1.69
CA GLN A 85 -8.06 -4.61 -0.39
C GLN A 85 -8.47 -3.16 -0.16
N ARG A 86 -7.61 -2.18 -0.49
CA ARG A 86 -7.93 -0.75 -0.41
C ARG A 86 -9.16 -0.39 -1.24
N ARG A 87 -9.19 -0.82 -2.51
CA ARG A 87 -10.33 -0.58 -3.40
C ARG A 87 -11.62 -1.13 -2.80
N ASN A 88 -11.60 -2.36 -2.35
CA ASN A 88 -12.77 -3.00 -1.74
C ASN A 88 -13.24 -2.29 -0.46
N LEU A 89 -12.32 -1.76 0.37
CA LEU A 89 -12.66 -0.97 1.56
C LEU A 89 -13.38 0.33 1.16
N ILE A 90 -12.86 1.05 0.15
CA ILE A 90 -13.46 2.30 -0.34
C ILE A 90 -14.82 2.03 -0.98
N GLU A 91 -14.95 1.03 -1.86
CA GLU A 91 -16.20 0.63 -2.50
C GLU A 91 -17.27 0.21 -1.47
N SER A 92 -16.83 -0.37 -0.35
CA SER A 92 -17.71 -0.72 0.77
C SER A 92 -17.96 0.42 1.75
N ASN A 93 -17.43 1.63 1.48
CA ASN A 93 -17.49 2.81 2.34
C ASN A 93 -17.02 2.53 3.78
N ILE A 94 -15.99 1.73 3.94
CA ILE A 94 -15.40 1.38 5.24
C ILE A 94 -14.30 2.38 5.56
N PRO A 95 -14.42 3.19 6.63
CA PRO A 95 -13.37 4.11 7.05
C PRO A 95 -12.12 3.36 7.48
N PHE A 96 -10.95 3.81 7.01
CA PHE A 96 -9.69 3.20 7.41
C PHE A 96 -8.51 4.18 7.32
N ILE A 97 -7.48 3.86 8.10
CA ILE A 97 -6.14 4.44 8.01
C ILE A 97 -5.17 3.29 7.73
N SER A 98 -4.41 3.40 6.67
CA SER A 98 -3.25 2.53 6.42
C SER A 98 -2.00 3.39 6.55
N PRO A 99 -1.21 3.24 7.62
CA PRO A 99 -0.02 4.05 7.85
C PRO A 99 0.90 4.05 6.63
N SER A 100 1.41 5.23 6.26
CA SER A 100 2.28 5.44 5.09
C SER A 100 1.68 5.05 3.73
N GLN A 101 0.36 4.86 3.63
CA GLN A 101 -0.30 4.49 2.37
C GLN A 101 -1.55 5.33 2.08
N GLN A 102 -2.53 5.32 2.98
CA GLN A 102 -3.81 5.98 2.71
C GLN A 102 -4.59 6.29 3.99
N VAL A 103 -5.30 7.42 3.96
CA VAL A 103 -6.34 7.78 4.93
C VAL A 103 -7.66 7.91 4.18
N TYR A 104 -8.68 7.20 4.63
CA TYR A 104 -10.04 7.27 4.14
C TYR A 104 -11.00 7.41 5.32
N LEU A 105 -11.37 8.64 5.64
CA LEU A 105 -12.27 9.00 6.76
C LEU A 105 -13.41 9.85 6.21
N PRO A 106 -14.43 9.25 5.59
CA PRO A 106 -15.50 9.96 4.92
C PRO A 106 -16.31 10.86 5.87
N PHE A 107 -16.42 10.51 7.15
CA PHE A 107 -17.07 11.33 8.17
C PHE A 107 -16.32 12.63 8.49
N TRP A 108 -15.03 12.74 8.12
CA TRP A 108 -14.25 14.00 8.18
C TRP A 108 -14.05 14.63 6.79
N GLY A 109 -14.67 14.08 5.75
CA GLY A 109 -14.46 14.51 4.37
C GLY A 109 -13.04 14.21 3.84
N CYS A 110 -12.31 13.30 4.50
CA CYS A 110 -10.91 13.02 4.20
C CYS A 110 -10.75 11.75 3.36
N SER A 111 -10.13 11.91 2.18
CA SER A 111 -9.69 10.79 1.33
C SER A 111 -8.31 11.13 0.76
N PHE A 112 -7.25 10.80 1.49
CA PHE A 112 -5.88 11.04 1.09
C PHE A 112 -5.22 9.75 0.65
N LEU A 113 -4.73 9.73 -0.58
CA LEU A 113 -3.92 8.66 -1.14
C LEU A 113 -2.50 9.17 -1.29
N GLU A 114 -1.56 8.59 -0.58
CA GLU A 114 -0.17 8.82 -0.85
C GLU A 114 0.25 8.01 -2.08
N LYS A 115 0.49 8.69 -3.18
CA LYS A 115 1.08 8.09 -4.38
C LYS A 115 2.58 7.93 -4.15
N PHE A 116 2.98 7.02 -3.29
CA PHE A 116 4.35 6.54 -3.35
C PHE A 116 4.53 5.79 -4.68
N LYS A 117 5.44 6.25 -5.52
CA LYS A 117 6.21 5.27 -6.27
C LYS A 117 6.78 4.34 -5.20
N ALA A 118 6.40 3.08 -5.21
CA ALA A 118 7.12 2.08 -4.44
C ALA A 118 8.60 2.36 -4.74
N GLU A 119 9.37 2.74 -3.73
CA GLU A 119 10.81 2.68 -3.84
C GLU A 119 11.08 1.22 -4.18
N THR A 120 11.46 0.99 -5.43
CA THR A 120 11.86 -0.34 -5.87
C THR A 120 13.14 -0.58 -5.08
N THR A 121 13.03 -1.27 -3.96
CA THR A 121 14.18 -1.68 -3.18
C THR A 121 15.02 -2.51 -4.14
N VAL A 122 16.17 -1.96 -4.53
CA VAL A 122 17.14 -2.66 -5.38
C VAL A 122 17.52 -3.92 -4.60
N PRO A 123 17.19 -5.12 -5.08
CA PRO A 123 17.51 -6.31 -4.34
C PRO A 123 19.03 -6.45 -4.27
N ASP A 124 19.57 -6.85 -3.12
CA ASP A 124 21.02 -7.08 -2.90
C ASP A 124 21.61 -8.08 -3.90
N LYS A 125 20.78 -8.90 -4.52
CA LYS A 125 21.18 -9.87 -5.56
C LYS A 125 20.24 -9.80 -6.74
N MET A 126 20.80 -9.62 -7.93
CA MET A 126 20.03 -9.70 -9.16
C MET A 126 19.43 -11.10 -9.35
N ALA A 127 18.14 -11.17 -9.68
CA ALA A 127 17.50 -12.41 -10.10
C ALA A 127 18.16 -12.97 -11.38
N PRO A 128 18.20 -14.30 -11.58
CA PRO A 128 18.85 -14.89 -12.75
C PRO A 128 18.34 -14.32 -14.08
N GLY A 129 17.04 -14.08 -14.21
CA GLY A 129 16.45 -13.45 -15.41
C GLY A 129 16.92 -12.01 -15.61
N THR A 130 17.09 -11.24 -14.52
CA THR A 130 17.62 -9.86 -14.57
C THR A 130 19.10 -9.86 -14.98
N GLN A 131 19.91 -10.81 -14.47
CA GLN A 131 21.30 -10.96 -14.87
C GLN A 131 21.42 -11.29 -16.38
N LEU A 132 20.58 -12.19 -16.88
CA LEU A 132 20.60 -12.58 -18.29
C LEU A 132 20.24 -11.39 -19.20
N VAL A 133 19.21 -10.62 -18.85
CA VAL A 133 18.83 -9.41 -19.59
C VAL A 133 19.93 -8.36 -19.53
N PHE A 134 20.56 -8.17 -18.36
CA PHE A 134 21.68 -7.24 -18.21
C PHE A 134 22.85 -7.62 -19.12
N LEU A 135 23.29 -8.88 -19.09
CA LEU A 135 24.38 -9.36 -19.94
C LEU A 135 24.05 -9.23 -21.42
N TYR A 136 22.84 -9.55 -21.82
CA TYR A 136 22.40 -9.40 -23.20
C TYR A 136 22.51 -7.94 -23.64
N LEU A 137 21.97 -6.97 -22.88
CA LEU A 137 22.07 -5.55 -23.18
C LEU A 137 23.52 -5.05 -23.18
N TYR A 138 24.32 -5.50 -22.22
CA TYR A 138 25.75 -5.12 -22.10
C TYR A 138 26.56 -5.58 -23.30
N TYR A 139 26.35 -6.80 -23.80
CA TYR A 139 27.08 -7.34 -24.94
C TYR A 139 26.50 -6.95 -26.30
N LEU A 140 25.25 -6.48 -26.34
CA LEU A 140 24.60 -6.08 -27.58
C LEU A 140 25.33 -4.92 -28.29
N LYS A 141 26.13 -4.12 -27.55
CA LYS A 141 26.98 -3.00 -28.04
C LYS A 141 26.38 -2.12 -29.14
N THR A 142 25.08 -2.22 -29.38
CA THR A 142 24.39 -1.46 -30.41
C THR A 142 23.88 -0.16 -29.82
N ALA A 143 24.21 0.95 -30.50
CA ALA A 143 23.64 2.26 -30.17
C ALA A 143 22.13 2.36 -30.40
N ASN A 144 21.49 1.28 -30.83
CA ASN A 144 20.08 1.24 -31.14
C ASN A 144 19.29 0.74 -29.92
N ALA A 145 18.28 1.52 -29.55
CA ALA A 145 17.33 1.11 -28.53
C ALA A 145 16.65 -0.21 -28.93
N THR A 146 16.64 -1.16 -27.99
CA THR A 146 15.97 -2.47 -28.19
C THR A 146 14.62 -2.49 -27.46
N ASN A 147 13.67 -3.27 -27.96
CA ASN A 147 12.35 -3.32 -27.32
C ASN A 147 12.15 -4.63 -26.54
N LEU A 148 11.23 -4.58 -25.58
CA LEU A 148 10.89 -5.68 -24.70
C LEU A 148 10.53 -6.99 -25.44
N THR A 149 9.84 -6.88 -26.57
CA THR A 149 9.43 -8.05 -27.38
C THR A 149 10.63 -8.74 -28.03
N GLN A 150 11.62 -7.96 -28.48
CA GLN A 150 12.85 -8.47 -29.05
C GLN A 150 13.69 -9.19 -27.98
N ILE A 151 13.88 -8.56 -26.81
CA ILE A 151 14.60 -9.16 -25.67
C ILE A 151 13.95 -10.50 -25.27
N SER A 152 12.62 -10.54 -25.16
CA SER A 152 11.85 -11.74 -24.82
C SER A 152 12.08 -12.87 -25.83
N LYS A 153 12.11 -12.55 -27.13
CA LYS A 153 12.33 -13.52 -28.20
C LYS A 153 13.77 -14.05 -28.22
N GLU A 154 14.76 -13.15 -28.16
CA GLU A 154 16.18 -13.52 -28.23
C GLU A 154 16.63 -14.35 -27.03
N LEU A 155 16.15 -14.03 -25.84
CA LEU A 155 16.51 -14.73 -24.62
C LEU A 155 15.57 -15.90 -24.27
N SER A 156 14.54 -16.15 -25.08
CA SER A 156 13.50 -17.14 -24.80
C SER A 156 12.88 -17.01 -23.41
N LEU A 157 12.74 -15.75 -22.93
CA LEU A 157 12.14 -15.42 -21.64
C LEU A 157 10.68 -14.98 -21.81
N SER A 158 9.87 -15.18 -20.77
CA SER A 158 8.52 -14.62 -20.76
C SER A 158 8.54 -13.08 -20.76
N LYS A 159 7.55 -12.45 -21.39
CA LYS A 159 7.41 -10.97 -21.37
C LYS A 159 7.35 -10.42 -19.93
N ALA A 160 6.72 -11.16 -19.02
CA ALA A 160 6.64 -10.80 -17.60
C ALA A 160 8.01 -10.80 -16.93
N THR A 161 8.85 -11.78 -17.23
CA THR A 161 10.24 -11.86 -16.72
C THR A 161 11.07 -10.71 -17.26
N CYS A 162 10.97 -10.42 -18.56
CA CYS A 162 11.69 -9.29 -19.19
C CYS A 162 11.23 -7.93 -18.61
N THR A 163 9.94 -7.76 -18.36
CA THR A 163 9.41 -6.52 -17.76
C THR A 163 10.00 -6.30 -16.37
N ARG A 164 9.97 -7.34 -15.51
CA ARG A 164 10.56 -7.24 -14.16
C ARG A 164 12.06 -6.94 -14.22
N ALA A 165 12.78 -7.63 -15.10
CA ALA A 165 14.21 -7.41 -15.29
C ALA A 165 14.53 -5.97 -15.71
N ILE A 166 13.78 -5.41 -16.65
CA ILE A 166 13.95 -4.02 -17.09
C ILE A 166 13.60 -3.03 -15.97
N ASP A 167 12.53 -3.29 -15.23
CA ASP A 167 12.12 -2.44 -14.11
C ASP A 167 13.20 -2.46 -13.00
N ASP A 168 13.77 -3.63 -12.66
CA ASP A 168 14.87 -3.79 -11.70
C ASP A 168 16.16 -3.07 -12.16
N LEU A 169 16.55 -3.23 -13.42
CA LEU A 169 17.75 -2.61 -13.98
C LEU A 169 17.60 -1.08 -14.09
N THR A 170 16.39 -0.60 -14.41
CA THR A 170 16.08 0.83 -14.43
C THR A 170 16.13 1.41 -13.03
N ALA A 171 15.57 0.71 -12.03
CA ALA A 171 15.61 1.12 -10.63
C ALA A 171 17.04 1.18 -10.09
N SER A 172 17.91 0.27 -10.55
CA SER A 172 19.33 0.25 -10.21
C SER A 172 20.18 1.31 -10.97
N GLY A 173 19.57 2.07 -11.89
CA GLY A 173 20.26 3.06 -12.71
C GLY A 173 21.22 2.49 -13.76
N LEU A 174 21.13 1.18 -14.03
CA LEU A 174 22.01 0.49 -14.99
C LEU A 174 21.56 0.65 -16.45
N ILE A 175 20.30 0.95 -16.67
CA ILE A 175 19.69 1.18 -17.98
C ILE A 175 18.71 2.35 -17.93
N THR A 176 18.44 2.96 -19.09
CA THR A 176 17.34 3.91 -19.24
C THR A 176 16.22 3.32 -20.09
N CYS A 177 14.98 3.59 -19.71
CA CYS A 177 13.81 3.09 -20.39
C CYS A 177 12.89 4.25 -20.81
N LYS A 178 12.53 4.30 -22.10
CA LYS A 178 11.56 5.25 -22.64
C LYS A 178 10.33 4.48 -23.10
N ALA A 179 9.15 4.93 -22.68
CA ALA A 179 7.88 4.37 -23.13
C ALA A 179 7.36 5.20 -24.31
N GLU A 180 7.09 4.53 -25.45
CA GLU A 180 6.38 5.10 -26.60
C GLU A 180 5.17 4.24 -26.92
N GLY A 181 3.98 4.72 -26.56
CA GLY A 181 2.74 3.96 -26.68
C GLY A 181 2.77 2.68 -25.84
N THR A 182 2.57 1.54 -26.50
CA THR A 182 2.62 0.21 -25.86
C THR A 182 4.02 -0.40 -25.78
N ASN A 183 5.03 0.24 -26.40
CA ASN A 183 6.39 -0.28 -26.46
C ASN A 183 7.29 0.42 -25.44
N LYS A 184 8.08 -0.38 -24.72
CA LYS A 184 9.19 0.10 -23.88
C LYS A 184 10.49 -0.07 -24.63
N TRP A 185 11.21 1.02 -24.85
CA TRP A 185 12.55 1.06 -25.47
C TRP A 185 13.60 1.16 -24.40
N VAL A 186 14.65 0.36 -24.51
CA VAL A 186 15.73 0.25 -23.52
C VAL A 186 17.04 0.69 -24.17
N THR A 187 17.74 1.57 -23.46
CA THR A 187 19.08 2.07 -23.83
C THR A 187 20.00 2.02 -22.62
#